data_4449aa30daf2d14aa93dd14de39d6dba
#
_entry.id   4449aa30daf2d14aa93dd14de39d6dba
#
_cell.length_a   1.000
_cell.length_b   1.000
_cell.length_c   1.000
_cell.angle_alpha   90.00
_cell.angle_beta   90.00
_cell.angle_gamma   90.00
#
_symmetry.space_group_name_H-M   'P 1'
#
loop_
_entity.id
_entity.type
_entity.pdbx_description
1 polymer ?
#
loop_
_entity_poly.entity_id
_entity_poly.type
_entity_poly.pdbx_seq_one_letter_code
_entity_poly.pdbx_strand_id
1 'polypeptide(L)'
;ISCAKTMASVLHQLCNEIWFQGIRMVSYHRRRNHPSAVAYGTQFRGGVMMDFKEGEVLYFNKPLGWTSFKVVGHARYHICRRMKVKKLKVGHAGTLDPLATGVMIVCTGKATKRIEEFQYHTKEYIATIRLGATTPSYDLEHEIDATYPTEHITRELVEETLKKFTGEIQQVPPAFSACMVNGKRAYDLARKGEEVELKPKLLVIDEIELLECNLPEIKVRVVCSKGTYIRALARDIGEALHSGAHLTALERTRVGDVRIEDCLNPLDFKEWIDGQDLVMSDGL
;
A
#
# COMPACT_ATOMS: atom_id res chain seq x y z
N ILE A 1 -41.73 10.03 -17.02
CA ILE A 1 -40.65 9.10 -16.72
C ILE A 1 -39.69 9.11 -17.95
N SER A 2 -39.05 10.21 -18.24
CA SER A 2 -38.03 10.27 -19.33
C SER A 2 -37.18 11.53 -19.26
N CYS A 3 -36.67 11.92 -18.10
CA CYS A 3 -35.77 13.08 -18.01
C CYS A 3 -34.55 12.87 -17.09
N ALA A 4 -34.46 11.75 -16.37
CA ALA A 4 -33.35 11.49 -15.42
C ALA A 4 -32.17 10.68 -16.00
N LYS A 5 -32.31 10.08 -17.19
CA LYS A 5 -31.26 9.30 -17.83
C LYS A 5 -30.29 10.10 -18.74
N THR A 6 -30.65 11.35 -19.04
CA THR A 6 -29.85 12.17 -19.97
C THR A 6 -28.79 13.02 -19.25
N MET A 7 -28.94 13.33 -17.97
CA MET A 7 -27.95 14.14 -17.23
C MET A 7 -26.73 13.36 -16.75
N ALA A 8 -26.87 12.07 -16.44
CA ALA A 8 -25.74 11.25 -16.00
C ALA A 8 -24.73 10.93 -17.14
N SER A 9 -25.24 10.83 -18.37
CA SER A 9 -24.40 10.60 -19.56
C SER A 9 -23.60 11.85 -19.97
N VAL A 10 -24.15 13.05 -19.77
CA VAL A 10 -23.48 14.31 -20.12
C VAL A 10 -22.41 14.70 -19.10
N LEU A 11 -22.60 14.40 -17.83
CA LEU A 11 -21.58 14.63 -16.80
C LEU A 11 -20.38 13.68 -16.90
N HIS A 12 -20.60 12.46 -17.37
CA HIS A 12 -19.50 11.51 -17.61
C HIS A 12 -18.64 11.86 -18.83
N GLN A 13 -19.23 12.54 -19.82
CA GLN A 13 -18.52 12.99 -21.02
C GLN A 13 -17.74 14.30 -20.78
N LEU A 14 -18.24 15.21 -19.93
CA LEU A 14 -17.58 16.48 -19.61
C LEU A 14 -16.40 16.32 -18.62
N CYS A 15 -16.37 15.27 -17.78
CA CYS A 15 -15.20 14.96 -16.95
C CYS A 15 -14.00 14.40 -17.74
N ASN A 16 -14.23 13.83 -18.91
CA ASN A 16 -13.14 13.27 -19.73
C ASN A 16 -12.47 14.27 -20.68
N GLU A 17 -13.05 15.45 -20.91
CA GLU A 17 -12.49 16.41 -21.87
C GLU A 17 -11.65 17.54 -21.25
N ILE A 18 -11.65 17.71 -19.92
CA ILE A 18 -10.88 18.79 -19.25
C ILE A 18 -9.46 18.35 -18.84
N TRP A 19 -9.10 17.07 -19.02
CA TRP A 19 -7.79 16.50 -18.61
C TRP A 19 -6.76 16.37 -19.76
N PHE A 20 -7.05 16.90 -20.96
CA PHE A 20 -6.23 16.66 -22.16
C PHE A 20 -5.52 17.88 -22.74
N GLN A 21 -5.02 18.80 -21.93
CA GLN A 21 -4.08 19.80 -22.45
C GLN A 21 -2.96 20.09 -21.45
N GLY A 22 -1.78 19.54 -21.70
CA GLY A 22 -0.55 20.13 -21.22
C GLY A 22 0.45 19.29 -20.44
N ILE A 23 0.47 17.96 -20.55
CA ILE A 23 1.61 17.17 -20.03
C ILE A 23 2.01 16.15 -21.08
N ARG A 24 3.25 16.25 -21.56
CA ARG A 24 3.87 15.19 -22.35
C ARG A 24 3.96 13.94 -21.47
N MET A 25 2.89 13.17 -21.48
CA MET A 25 2.97 11.77 -21.03
C MET A 25 3.76 11.02 -22.09
N VAL A 26 4.87 10.42 -21.70
CA VAL A 26 5.39 9.26 -22.42
C VAL A 26 4.33 8.20 -22.24
N SER A 27 3.35 8.21 -23.16
CA SER A 27 2.27 7.26 -23.16
C SER A 27 2.84 5.91 -23.55
N TYR A 28 2.88 5.01 -22.60
CA TYR A 28 2.97 3.60 -22.87
C TYR A 28 1.66 3.17 -23.56
N HIS A 29 1.61 3.33 -24.89
CA HIS A 29 0.55 2.77 -25.72
C HIS A 29 0.78 1.26 -25.81
N ARG A 30 0.15 0.53 -24.90
CA ARG A 30 0.00 -0.92 -24.99
C ARG A 30 -0.99 -1.24 -26.12
N ARG A 31 -0.49 -1.63 -27.30
CA ARG A 31 -1.32 -2.35 -28.27
C ARG A 31 -1.77 -3.67 -27.63
N ARG A 32 -3.09 -3.91 -27.65
CA ARG A 32 -3.71 -5.17 -27.26
C ARG A 32 -3.13 -6.30 -28.09
N ASN A 33 -2.28 -7.11 -27.50
CA ASN A 33 -2.08 -8.54 -27.75
C ASN A 33 -1.29 -9.05 -26.56
N HIS A 34 -1.96 -9.70 -25.61
CA HIS A 34 -1.31 -10.41 -24.52
C HIS A 34 -0.60 -11.64 -25.05
N PRO A 35 0.66 -11.79 -24.68
CA PRO A 35 1.12 -13.04 -24.10
C PRO A 35 1.43 -12.80 -22.62
N SER A 36 1.03 -13.81 -21.86
CA SER A 36 1.28 -14.05 -20.45
C SER A 36 2.65 -13.60 -19.94
N ALA A 37 2.62 -13.06 -18.70
CA ALA A 37 3.69 -13.01 -17.74
C ALA A 37 5.08 -12.71 -18.33
N VAL A 38 5.38 -11.45 -18.50
CA VAL A 38 6.78 -11.02 -18.56
C VAL A 38 7.24 -10.91 -17.11
N ALA A 39 7.85 -12.00 -16.62
CA ALA A 39 8.73 -11.94 -15.48
C ALA A 39 9.73 -10.79 -15.74
N TYR A 40 9.80 -9.81 -14.83
CA TYR A 40 10.84 -8.77 -14.82
C TYR A 40 12.18 -9.41 -14.47
N GLY A 41 12.70 -10.22 -15.39
CA GLY A 41 13.95 -10.96 -15.26
C GLY A 41 14.77 -11.05 -16.52
N THR A 42 14.37 -10.44 -17.66
CA THR A 42 15.23 -10.44 -18.86
C THR A 42 14.90 -9.31 -19.81
N GLN A 43 15.88 -8.42 -20.03
CA GLN A 43 16.12 -7.64 -21.25
C GLN A 43 15.01 -6.68 -21.72
N PHE A 44 14.96 -5.46 -21.19
CA PHE A 44 14.67 -4.30 -22.01
C PHE A 44 15.90 -4.03 -22.91
N ARG A 45 15.99 -4.72 -24.05
CA ARG A 45 16.81 -4.29 -25.19
C ARG A 45 15.98 -3.30 -25.98
N GLY A 46 16.20 -2.02 -25.75
CA GLY A 46 15.55 -0.95 -26.54
C GLY A 46 15.63 0.40 -25.84
N GLY A 47 16.79 1.02 -25.73
CA GLY A 47 17.03 2.43 -25.93
C GLY A 47 16.39 3.49 -25.02
N VAL A 48 15.79 3.14 -23.88
CA VAL A 48 15.33 4.17 -22.92
C VAL A 48 16.33 4.25 -21.78
N MET A 49 17.12 5.33 -21.79
CA MET A 49 18.04 5.64 -20.69
C MET A 49 17.22 6.11 -19.47
N MET A 50 17.46 5.53 -18.30
CA MET A 50 16.84 5.96 -17.04
C MET A 50 17.51 7.21 -16.50
N ASP A 51 16.72 8.23 -16.15
CA ASP A 51 17.21 9.45 -15.51
C ASP A 51 16.66 9.60 -14.09
N PHE A 52 17.40 9.10 -13.13
CA PHE A 52 17.01 9.16 -11.73
C PHE A 52 17.04 10.57 -11.12
N LYS A 53 17.69 11.56 -11.77
CA LYS A 53 17.65 12.97 -11.32
C LYS A 53 16.40 13.68 -11.81
N GLU A 54 16.05 13.49 -13.09
CA GLU A 54 14.77 13.97 -13.63
C GLU A 54 13.61 13.24 -12.95
N GLY A 55 13.73 11.95 -12.70
CA GLY A 55 12.84 11.23 -11.81
C GLY A 55 12.22 9.98 -12.39
N GLU A 56 12.53 8.87 -11.76
CA GLU A 56 11.99 7.55 -12.06
C GLU A 56 11.03 7.09 -10.97
N VAL A 57 10.07 6.25 -11.36
CA VAL A 57 9.15 5.57 -10.45
C VAL A 57 9.45 4.08 -10.48
N LEU A 58 9.87 3.54 -9.35
CA LEU A 58 10.23 2.15 -9.17
C LEU A 58 9.20 1.44 -8.30
N TYR A 59 8.92 0.20 -8.62
CA TYR A 59 8.00 -0.66 -7.87
C TYR A 59 8.79 -1.77 -7.19
N PHE A 60 8.65 -1.88 -5.87
CA PHE A 60 9.33 -2.89 -5.08
C PHE A 60 8.33 -3.80 -4.37
N ASN A 61 8.63 -5.10 -4.32
CA ASN A 61 8.00 -6.02 -3.38
C ASN A 61 8.78 -5.95 -2.07
N LYS A 62 8.26 -5.21 -1.07
CA LYS A 62 8.92 -5.07 0.22
C LYS A 62 8.96 -6.41 0.96
N PRO A 63 10.13 -6.93 1.30
CA PRO A 63 10.23 -8.18 2.05
C PRO A 63 9.81 -8.00 3.51
N LEU A 64 9.44 -9.12 4.14
CA LEU A 64 9.14 -9.19 5.57
C LEU A 64 10.34 -8.71 6.41
N GLY A 65 10.05 -8.01 7.50
CA GLY A 65 11.05 -7.50 8.44
C GLY A 65 11.80 -6.24 7.97
N TRP A 66 11.57 -5.79 6.72
CA TRP A 66 12.13 -4.51 6.27
C TRP A 66 11.16 -3.36 6.55
N THR A 67 11.69 -2.25 7.04
CA THR A 67 10.94 -1.00 7.06
C THR A 67 10.84 -0.40 5.65
N SER A 68 9.80 0.39 5.39
CA SER A 68 9.69 1.16 4.13
C SER A 68 10.90 2.07 3.91
N PHE A 69 11.45 2.62 4.99
CA PHE A 69 12.64 3.45 4.94
C PHE A 69 13.90 2.67 4.54
N LYS A 70 14.02 1.40 4.96
CA LYS A 70 15.12 0.50 4.55
C LYS A 70 15.11 0.25 3.04
N VAL A 71 13.93 0.05 2.42
CA VAL A 71 13.81 -0.10 0.96
C VAL A 71 14.27 1.16 0.24
N VAL A 72 13.82 2.34 0.68
CA VAL A 72 14.24 3.64 0.12
C VAL A 72 15.75 3.84 0.25
N GLY A 73 16.31 3.54 1.42
CA GLY A 73 17.75 3.66 1.68
C GLY A 73 18.58 2.73 0.80
N HIS A 74 18.13 1.48 0.64
CA HIS A 74 18.75 0.48 -0.21
C HIS A 74 18.74 0.90 -1.69
N ALA A 75 17.58 1.28 -2.22
CA ALA A 75 17.46 1.77 -3.59
C ALA A 75 18.36 3.00 -3.83
N ARG A 76 18.30 4.01 -2.94
CA ARG A 76 19.13 5.21 -3.03
C ARG A 76 20.63 4.89 -3.03
N TYR A 77 21.08 3.97 -2.19
CA TYR A 77 22.49 3.58 -2.10
C TYR A 77 23.00 3.02 -3.43
N HIS A 78 22.27 2.06 -4.02
CA HIS A 78 22.69 1.42 -5.28
C HIS A 78 22.61 2.38 -6.46
N ILE A 79 21.56 3.21 -6.55
CA ILE A 79 21.44 4.23 -7.60
C ILE A 79 22.58 5.24 -7.50
N CYS A 80 22.86 5.79 -6.32
CA CYS A 80 23.95 6.75 -6.13
C CYS A 80 25.31 6.16 -6.50
N ARG A 81 25.57 4.91 -6.13
CA ARG A 81 26.82 4.22 -6.53
C ARG A 81 26.94 4.05 -8.04
N ARG A 82 25.87 3.60 -8.69
CA ARG A 82 25.85 3.36 -10.15
C ARG A 82 26.01 4.65 -10.95
N MET A 83 25.36 5.74 -10.49
CA MET A 83 25.46 7.07 -11.12
C MET A 83 26.71 7.85 -10.70
N LYS A 84 27.52 7.38 -9.75
CA LYS A 84 28.66 8.08 -9.16
C LYS A 84 28.30 9.45 -8.57
N VAL A 85 27.09 9.57 -7.95
CA VAL A 85 26.63 10.81 -7.29
C VAL A 85 26.60 10.65 -5.77
N LYS A 86 26.85 11.75 -5.04
CA LYS A 86 26.86 11.75 -3.57
C LYS A 86 25.46 11.79 -2.96
N LYS A 87 24.47 12.37 -3.66
CA LYS A 87 23.12 12.60 -3.14
C LYS A 87 22.09 12.42 -4.25
N LEU A 88 20.96 11.80 -3.89
CA LEU A 88 19.77 11.70 -4.72
C LEU A 88 18.55 11.78 -3.81
N LYS A 89 17.54 12.54 -4.22
CA LYS A 89 16.25 12.57 -3.53
C LYS A 89 15.49 11.29 -3.88
N VAL A 90 15.12 10.53 -2.87
CA VAL A 90 14.33 9.29 -3.02
C VAL A 90 13.29 9.24 -1.90
N GLY A 91 12.06 8.89 -2.24
CA GLY A 91 10.97 8.76 -1.29
C GLY A 91 9.98 7.68 -1.71
N HIS A 92 9.03 7.33 -0.84
CA HIS A 92 8.01 6.31 -1.13
C HIS A 92 6.59 6.86 -1.00
N ALA A 93 5.65 6.23 -1.70
CA ALA A 93 4.23 6.57 -1.67
C ALA A 93 3.43 5.54 -0.86
N GLY A 94 3.36 5.73 0.44
CA GLY A 94 2.60 4.87 1.35
C GLY A 94 3.45 3.87 2.11
N THR A 95 3.52 4.08 3.42
CA THR A 95 4.24 3.21 4.35
C THR A 95 3.62 1.82 4.40
N LEU A 96 4.47 0.80 4.47
CA LEU A 96 4.17 -0.54 4.94
C LEU A 96 4.91 -0.79 6.25
N ASP A 97 4.22 -1.38 7.20
CA ASP A 97 4.81 -1.77 8.48
C ASP A 97 5.90 -2.84 8.28
N PRO A 98 6.84 -3.04 9.22
CA PRO A 98 7.89 -4.05 9.09
C PRO A 98 7.36 -5.46 8.84
N LEU A 99 6.25 -5.83 9.49
CA LEU A 99 5.63 -7.14 9.38
C LEU A 99 4.71 -7.29 8.16
N ALA A 100 4.48 -6.22 7.39
CA ALA A 100 3.76 -6.28 6.12
C ALA A 100 4.72 -6.45 4.95
N THR A 101 4.25 -7.10 3.88
CA THR A 101 4.98 -7.29 2.61
C THR A 101 4.24 -6.64 1.44
N GLY A 102 4.83 -6.69 0.25
CA GLY A 102 4.14 -6.35 -0.99
C GLY A 102 4.49 -5.02 -1.61
N VAL A 103 3.61 -4.55 -2.47
CA VAL A 103 3.83 -3.43 -3.39
C VAL A 103 4.20 -2.14 -2.66
N MET A 104 5.35 -1.58 -3.03
CA MET A 104 5.83 -0.29 -2.55
C MET A 104 6.33 0.57 -3.71
N ILE A 105 5.72 1.74 -3.91
CA ILE A 105 6.12 2.69 -4.94
C ILE A 105 7.21 3.61 -4.38
N VAL A 106 8.34 3.67 -5.08
CA VAL A 106 9.50 4.51 -4.75
C VAL A 106 9.74 5.49 -5.89
N CYS A 107 9.85 6.77 -5.57
CA CYS A 107 10.11 7.84 -6.52
C CYS A 107 11.49 8.44 -6.30
N THR A 108 12.18 8.79 -7.41
CA THR A 108 13.49 9.42 -7.39
C THR A 108 13.45 10.84 -7.97
N GLY A 109 14.46 11.65 -7.69
CA GLY A 109 14.64 12.97 -8.29
C GLY A 109 13.37 13.85 -8.23
N LYS A 110 13.01 14.41 -9.38
CA LYS A 110 11.82 15.27 -9.52
C LYS A 110 10.51 14.49 -9.36
N ALA A 111 10.47 13.17 -9.66
CA ALA A 111 9.28 12.34 -9.47
C ALA A 111 8.84 12.25 -8.01
N THR A 112 9.71 12.58 -7.03
CA THR A 112 9.31 12.66 -5.63
C THR A 112 8.19 13.68 -5.35
N LYS A 113 7.97 14.65 -6.24
CA LYS A 113 6.86 15.60 -6.15
C LYS A 113 5.50 14.94 -6.43
N ARG A 114 5.49 13.77 -7.07
CA ARG A 114 4.29 12.99 -7.41
C ARG A 114 3.91 11.96 -6.34
N ILE A 115 4.66 11.87 -5.24
CA ILE A 115 4.40 10.88 -4.17
C ILE A 115 2.97 10.98 -3.67
N GLU A 116 2.45 12.19 -3.49
CA GLU A 116 1.09 12.40 -3.01
C GLU A 116 0.04 11.85 -3.99
N GLU A 117 0.23 12.02 -5.29
CA GLU A 117 -0.61 11.43 -6.34
C GLU A 117 -0.75 9.92 -6.15
N PHE A 118 0.38 9.20 -6.03
CA PHE A 118 0.37 7.75 -5.83
C PHE A 118 -0.26 7.32 -4.49
N GLN A 119 -0.22 8.17 -3.48
CA GLN A 119 -0.87 7.88 -2.20
C GLN A 119 -2.40 7.81 -2.30
N TYR A 120 -3.01 8.51 -3.26
CA TYR A 120 -4.46 8.50 -3.44
C TYR A 120 -4.98 7.26 -4.18
N HIS A 121 -4.12 6.49 -4.83
CA HIS A 121 -4.54 5.26 -5.49
C HIS A 121 -5.17 4.29 -4.50
N THR A 122 -6.18 3.55 -4.96
CA THR A 122 -6.77 2.41 -4.24
C THR A 122 -5.71 1.35 -3.96
N LYS A 123 -5.78 0.69 -2.81
CA LYS A 123 -4.89 -0.39 -2.40
C LYS A 123 -5.67 -1.66 -2.24
N GLU A 124 -5.03 -2.78 -2.57
CA GLU A 124 -5.54 -4.11 -2.29
C GLU A 124 -4.58 -4.83 -1.36
N TYR A 125 -5.14 -5.50 -0.38
CA TYR A 125 -4.41 -6.25 0.62
C TYR A 125 -4.98 -7.66 0.76
N ILE A 126 -4.09 -8.61 1.04
CA ILE A 126 -4.43 -9.91 1.62
C ILE A 126 -4.01 -9.87 3.08
N ALA A 127 -4.95 -10.05 3.98
CA ALA A 127 -4.75 -10.00 5.42
C ALA A 127 -5.11 -11.32 6.07
N THR A 128 -4.23 -11.86 6.89
CA THR A 128 -4.52 -12.99 7.78
C THR A 128 -4.78 -12.43 9.17
N ILE A 129 -5.94 -12.75 9.73
CA ILE A 129 -6.45 -12.22 10.98
C ILE A 129 -6.69 -13.38 11.93
N ARG A 130 -6.10 -13.31 13.12
CA ARG A 130 -6.38 -14.25 14.21
C ARG A 130 -7.43 -13.65 15.13
N LEU A 131 -8.52 -14.39 15.32
CA LEU A 131 -9.61 -14.09 16.25
C LEU A 131 -9.30 -14.65 17.64
N GLY A 132 -9.92 -14.09 18.69
CA GLY A 132 -9.81 -14.55 20.05
C GLY A 132 -8.64 -13.99 20.85
N ALA A 133 -7.85 -13.09 20.29
CA ALA A 133 -6.76 -12.43 21.02
C ALA A 133 -6.48 -11.03 20.44
N THR A 134 -6.05 -10.11 21.30
CA THR A 134 -5.60 -8.78 20.93
C THR A 134 -4.12 -8.58 21.23
N THR A 135 -3.52 -7.59 20.56
CA THR A 135 -2.20 -7.05 20.88
C THR A 135 -2.29 -5.51 20.85
N PRO A 136 -1.41 -4.77 21.55
CA PRO A 136 -1.44 -3.31 21.56
C PRO A 136 -1.26 -2.65 20.20
N SER A 137 -0.55 -3.32 19.26
CA SER A 137 -0.30 -2.85 17.89
C SER A 137 -1.30 -3.39 16.86
N TYR A 138 -2.18 -4.32 17.26
CA TYR A 138 -3.11 -5.07 16.41
C TYR A 138 -2.41 -5.92 15.34
N ASP A 139 -1.15 -6.31 15.60
CA ASP A 139 -0.32 -7.22 14.82
C ASP A 139 0.65 -7.97 15.73
N LEU A 140 1.66 -8.67 15.17
CA LEU A 140 2.64 -9.45 15.92
C LEU A 140 3.86 -8.62 16.39
N GLU A 141 3.82 -7.28 16.35
CA GLU A 141 4.92 -6.44 16.88
C GLU A 141 4.97 -6.50 18.43
N HIS A 142 3.82 -6.76 19.07
CA HIS A 142 3.70 -6.87 20.52
C HIS A 142 3.06 -8.20 20.91
N GLU A 143 3.34 -8.63 22.15
CA GLU A 143 2.74 -9.80 22.76
C GLU A 143 1.22 -9.63 22.94
N ILE A 144 0.51 -10.77 23.07
CA ILE A 144 -0.94 -10.80 23.35
C ILE A 144 -1.20 -10.13 24.70
N ASP A 145 -2.09 -9.15 24.73
CA ASP A 145 -2.51 -8.44 25.94
C ASP A 145 -3.86 -8.93 26.50
N ALA A 146 -4.73 -9.51 25.68
CA ALA A 146 -5.99 -10.09 26.11
C ALA A 146 -6.45 -11.24 25.20
N THR A 147 -7.23 -12.16 25.78
CA THR A 147 -7.86 -13.28 25.08
C THR A 147 -9.36 -13.26 25.24
N TYR A 148 -10.08 -13.78 24.25
CA TYR A 148 -11.54 -13.72 24.15
C TYR A 148 -12.10 -15.06 23.66
N PRO A 149 -13.35 -15.40 24.02
CA PRO A 149 -14.06 -16.55 23.48
C PRO A 149 -14.18 -16.50 21.96
N THR A 150 -14.13 -17.66 21.31
CA THR A 150 -14.31 -17.82 19.84
C THR A 150 -15.34 -18.88 19.47
N GLU A 151 -15.89 -19.62 20.45
CA GLU A 151 -16.78 -20.77 20.25
C GLU A 151 -18.10 -20.39 19.56
N HIS A 152 -18.51 -19.15 19.71
CA HIS A 152 -19.72 -18.59 19.06
C HIS A 152 -19.50 -18.16 17.62
N ILE A 153 -18.25 -18.07 17.17
CA ILE A 153 -17.90 -17.56 15.86
C ILE A 153 -18.06 -18.69 14.82
N THR A 154 -18.90 -18.47 13.84
CA THR A 154 -19.08 -19.35 12.68
C THR A 154 -18.65 -18.65 11.40
N ARG A 155 -18.46 -19.40 10.33
CA ARG A 155 -18.16 -18.83 9.01
C ARG A 155 -19.24 -17.84 8.57
N GLU A 156 -20.51 -18.16 8.76
CA GLU A 156 -21.64 -17.33 8.38
C GLU A 156 -21.63 -16.01 9.14
N LEU A 157 -21.34 -16.05 10.45
CA LEU A 157 -21.22 -14.84 11.28
C LEU A 157 -20.07 -13.95 10.81
N VAL A 158 -18.93 -14.54 10.42
CA VAL A 158 -17.81 -13.80 9.83
C VAL A 158 -18.24 -13.13 8.53
N GLU A 159 -18.84 -13.87 7.59
CA GLU A 159 -19.30 -13.34 6.30
C GLU A 159 -20.32 -12.19 6.46
N GLU A 160 -21.27 -12.31 7.40
CA GLU A 160 -22.22 -11.25 7.71
C GLU A 160 -21.53 -10.02 8.32
N THR A 161 -20.55 -10.24 9.18
CA THR A 161 -19.80 -9.16 9.83
C THR A 161 -18.97 -8.40 8.82
N LEU A 162 -18.27 -9.08 7.92
CA LEU A 162 -17.47 -8.44 6.87
C LEU A 162 -18.29 -7.53 5.97
N LYS A 163 -19.53 -7.88 5.65
CA LYS A 163 -20.44 -7.03 4.85
C LYS A 163 -20.69 -5.65 5.47
N LYS A 164 -20.63 -5.53 6.81
CA LYS A 164 -20.81 -4.27 7.52
C LYS A 164 -19.66 -3.29 7.35
N PHE A 165 -18.51 -3.77 6.91
CA PHE A 165 -17.31 -2.96 6.67
C PHE A 165 -17.16 -2.53 5.21
N THR A 166 -18.07 -2.90 4.30
CA THR A 166 -18.05 -2.43 2.91
C THR A 166 -18.69 -1.05 2.81
N GLY A 167 -18.12 -0.15 2.03
CA GLY A 167 -18.57 1.23 1.86
C GLY A 167 -17.84 2.21 2.78
N GLU A 168 -18.54 3.28 3.18
CA GLU A 168 -18.00 4.29 4.10
C GLU A 168 -17.96 3.77 5.54
N ILE A 169 -16.79 3.85 6.16
CA ILE A 169 -16.58 3.45 7.55
C ILE A 169 -15.90 4.57 8.35
N GLN A 170 -16.20 4.64 9.63
CA GLN A 170 -15.48 5.43 10.61
C GLN A 170 -14.40 4.57 11.26
N GLN A 171 -13.13 4.88 11.04
CA GLN A 171 -12.03 4.11 11.61
C GLN A 171 -11.16 4.98 12.53
N VAL A 172 -10.94 4.52 13.75
CA VAL A 172 -9.93 5.10 14.65
C VAL A 172 -8.57 4.49 14.29
N PRO A 173 -7.58 5.30 13.86
CA PRO A 173 -6.24 4.80 13.57
C PRO A 173 -5.62 4.11 14.79
N PRO A 174 -4.67 3.17 14.60
CA PRO A 174 -3.94 2.59 15.72
C PRO A 174 -3.00 3.63 16.37
N ALA A 175 -2.77 3.52 17.68
CA ALA A 175 -1.82 4.37 18.40
C ALA A 175 -0.41 4.25 17.81
N PHE A 176 0.01 3.04 17.44
CA PHE A 176 1.26 2.77 16.74
C PHE A 176 1.15 3.10 15.25
N SER A 177 0.95 4.38 14.91
CA SER A 177 0.81 4.85 13.53
C SER A 177 1.56 6.15 13.28
N ALA A 178 1.73 6.50 11.99
CA ALA A 178 2.33 7.76 11.56
C ALA A 178 1.36 8.96 11.63
N CYS A 179 0.16 8.79 12.23
CA CYS A 179 -0.78 9.89 12.44
C CYS A 179 -0.14 10.99 13.28
N MET A 180 -0.43 12.25 12.91
CA MET A 180 0.07 13.40 13.67
C MET A 180 -0.94 13.77 14.76
N VAL A 181 -0.46 13.93 15.99
CA VAL A 181 -1.21 14.40 17.15
C VAL A 181 -0.40 15.51 17.79
N ASN A 182 -0.93 16.73 17.81
CA ASN A 182 -0.26 17.91 18.38
C ASN A 182 1.18 18.12 17.87
N GLY A 183 1.41 17.89 16.56
CA GLY A 183 2.71 18.08 15.93
C GLY A 183 3.72 16.93 16.14
N LYS A 184 3.35 15.89 16.87
CA LYS A 184 4.15 14.67 17.07
C LYS A 184 3.48 13.47 16.40
N ARG A 185 4.25 12.43 16.04
CA ARG A 185 3.69 11.19 15.52
C ARG A 185 3.08 10.38 16.65
N ALA A 186 1.89 9.81 16.45
CA ALA A 186 1.21 8.95 17.42
C ALA A 186 2.11 7.79 17.90
N TYR A 187 2.85 7.17 16.97
CA TYR A 187 3.84 6.15 17.25
C TYR A 187 4.93 6.57 18.27
N ASP A 188 5.44 7.82 18.18
CA ASP A 188 6.47 8.31 19.11
C ASP A 188 5.92 8.52 20.51
N LEU A 189 4.63 8.88 20.63
CA LEU A 189 3.93 9.04 21.90
C LEU A 189 3.59 7.67 22.51
N ALA A 190 3.03 6.75 21.70
CA ALA A 190 2.69 5.41 22.15
C ALA A 190 3.90 4.63 22.69
N ARG A 191 5.08 4.76 22.06
CA ARG A 191 6.32 4.15 22.57
C ARG A 191 6.79 4.68 23.93
N LYS A 192 6.37 5.88 24.28
CA LYS A 192 6.66 6.47 25.59
C LYS A 192 5.63 6.12 26.65
N GLY A 193 4.59 5.34 26.29
CA GLY A 193 3.48 5.02 27.15
C GLY A 193 2.51 6.20 27.35
N GLU A 194 2.59 7.24 26.50
CA GLU A 194 1.64 8.36 26.54
C GLU A 194 0.33 7.92 25.88
N GLU A 195 -0.80 8.18 26.51
CA GLU A 195 -2.11 7.97 25.92
C GLU A 195 -2.29 8.90 24.72
N VAL A 196 -2.74 8.32 23.59
CA VAL A 196 -2.92 9.05 22.34
C VAL A 196 -4.39 9.00 21.95
N GLU A 197 -5.08 10.11 22.11
CA GLU A 197 -6.44 10.24 21.59
C GLU A 197 -6.41 10.50 20.08
N LEU A 198 -6.88 9.54 19.30
CA LEU A 198 -6.97 9.59 17.84
C LEU A 198 -8.41 9.76 17.41
N LYS A 199 -8.66 10.76 16.57
CA LYS A 199 -10.01 11.01 16.03
C LYS A 199 -10.33 10.00 14.92
N PRO A 200 -11.57 9.50 14.87
CA PRO A 200 -12.05 8.69 13.76
C PRO A 200 -11.86 9.42 12.42
N LYS A 201 -11.56 8.66 11.38
CA LYS A 201 -11.48 9.13 10.00
C LYS A 201 -12.51 8.40 9.14
N LEU A 202 -13.18 9.16 8.29
CA LEU A 202 -14.04 8.58 7.27
C LEU A 202 -13.17 7.98 6.16
N LEU A 203 -13.34 6.70 5.89
CA LEU A 203 -12.60 5.92 4.91
C LEU A 203 -13.58 5.09 4.08
N VAL A 204 -13.12 4.59 2.94
CA VAL A 204 -13.93 3.74 2.07
C VAL A 204 -13.24 2.38 1.90
N ILE A 205 -13.99 1.33 2.14
CA ILE A 205 -13.63 -0.04 1.76
C ILE A 205 -14.50 -0.40 0.56
N ASP A 206 -13.87 -0.47 -0.62
CA ASP A 206 -14.59 -0.76 -1.87
C ASP A 206 -15.03 -2.22 -1.91
N GLU A 207 -14.16 -3.14 -1.45
CA GLU A 207 -14.42 -4.57 -1.41
C GLU A 207 -13.78 -5.20 -0.17
N ILE A 208 -14.48 -6.17 0.43
CA ILE A 208 -13.94 -7.07 1.43
C ILE A 208 -14.49 -8.48 1.17
N GLU A 209 -13.60 -9.45 1.07
CA GLU A 209 -13.94 -10.84 0.70
C GLU A 209 -13.25 -11.82 1.65
N LEU A 210 -14.00 -12.80 2.15
CA LEU A 210 -13.47 -13.91 2.94
C LEU A 210 -12.87 -14.95 1.99
N LEU A 211 -11.55 -15.08 1.98
CA LEU A 211 -10.84 -16.07 1.15
C LEU A 211 -10.76 -17.43 1.83
N GLU A 212 -10.37 -17.45 3.11
CA GLU A 212 -10.23 -18.66 3.91
C GLU A 212 -10.82 -18.44 5.30
N CYS A 213 -11.45 -19.48 5.86
CA CYS A 213 -11.99 -19.48 7.21
C CYS A 213 -11.60 -20.77 7.92
N ASN A 214 -10.49 -20.72 8.64
CA ASN A 214 -9.92 -21.82 9.43
C ASN A 214 -9.86 -21.39 10.90
N LEU A 215 -11.03 -21.22 11.51
CA LEU A 215 -11.17 -20.66 12.87
C LEU A 215 -10.16 -21.27 13.86
N PRO A 216 -9.50 -20.46 14.67
CA PRO A 216 -9.74 -19.02 14.89
C PRO A 216 -9.03 -18.07 13.88
N GLU A 217 -8.49 -18.55 12.77
CA GLU A 217 -7.83 -17.73 11.75
C GLU A 217 -8.72 -17.57 10.51
N ILE A 218 -8.77 -16.34 10.00
CA ILE A 218 -9.44 -16.00 8.75
C ILE A 218 -8.47 -15.25 7.81
N LYS A 219 -8.64 -15.43 6.52
CA LYS A 219 -7.92 -14.69 5.49
C LYS A 219 -8.90 -13.89 4.65
N VAL A 220 -8.65 -12.60 4.51
CA VAL A 220 -9.52 -11.68 3.78
C VAL A 220 -8.75 -10.90 2.73
N ARG A 221 -9.40 -10.64 1.59
CA ARG A 221 -8.97 -9.66 0.60
C ARG A 221 -9.71 -8.35 0.87
N VAL A 222 -8.99 -7.24 0.87
CA VAL A 222 -9.54 -5.91 1.15
C VAL A 222 -9.08 -4.94 0.08
N VAL A 223 -10.03 -4.27 -0.59
CA VAL A 223 -9.77 -3.15 -1.50
C VAL A 223 -10.26 -1.87 -0.83
N CYS A 224 -9.36 -0.89 -0.66
CA CYS A 224 -9.68 0.27 0.16
C CYS A 224 -8.97 1.56 -0.27
N SER A 225 -9.50 2.67 0.22
CA SER A 225 -8.99 4.02 -0.02
C SER A 225 -7.69 4.32 0.74
N LYS A 226 -7.06 5.46 0.41
CA LYS A 226 -5.92 6.02 1.15
C LYS A 226 -6.25 6.17 2.63
N GLY A 227 -5.28 5.78 3.48
CA GLY A 227 -5.35 6.02 4.91
C GLY A 227 -6.03 4.94 5.73
N THR A 228 -6.53 3.89 5.08
CA THR A 228 -7.07 2.71 5.76
C THR A 228 -5.96 1.92 6.44
N TYR A 229 -6.13 1.65 7.73
CA TYR A 229 -5.23 0.80 8.52
C TYR A 229 -5.83 -0.59 8.63
N ILE A 230 -5.23 -1.58 7.96
CA ILE A 230 -5.72 -2.96 7.99
C ILE A 230 -5.59 -3.57 9.40
N ARG A 231 -4.62 -3.12 10.21
CA ARG A 231 -4.51 -3.47 11.63
C ARG A 231 -5.72 -3.00 12.44
N ALA A 232 -6.17 -1.76 12.22
CA ALA A 232 -7.38 -1.26 12.86
C ALA A 232 -8.64 -1.97 12.34
N LEU A 233 -8.69 -2.32 11.06
CA LEU A 233 -9.79 -3.11 10.51
C LEU A 233 -9.87 -4.50 11.17
N ALA A 234 -8.73 -5.15 11.42
CA ALA A 234 -8.71 -6.43 12.13
C ALA A 234 -9.27 -6.28 13.56
N ARG A 235 -8.86 -5.23 14.31
CA ARG A 235 -9.46 -4.90 15.61
C ARG A 235 -10.97 -4.73 15.50
N ASP A 236 -11.43 -3.88 14.58
CA ASP A 236 -12.84 -3.54 14.44
C ASP A 236 -13.69 -4.77 14.05
N ILE A 237 -13.15 -5.68 13.22
CA ILE A 237 -13.80 -6.97 12.91
C ILE A 237 -13.87 -7.84 14.16
N GLY A 238 -12.81 -7.94 14.95
CA GLY A 238 -12.80 -8.70 16.19
C GLY A 238 -13.84 -8.19 17.18
N GLU A 239 -13.95 -6.88 17.36
CA GLU A 239 -14.94 -6.24 18.21
C GLU A 239 -16.37 -6.50 17.71
N ALA A 240 -16.61 -6.40 16.40
CA ALA A 240 -17.93 -6.66 15.79
C ALA A 240 -18.36 -8.14 15.91
N LEU A 241 -17.39 -9.05 16.07
CA LEU A 241 -17.62 -10.47 16.37
C LEU A 241 -17.75 -10.76 17.87
N HIS A 242 -17.81 -9.71 18.71
CA HIS A 242 -17.81 -9.84 20.18
C HIS A 242 -16.64 -10.67 20.71
N SER A 243 -15.47 -10.46 20.10
CA SER A 243 -14.20 -11.11 20.41
C SER A 243 -13.06 -10.10 20.26
N GLY A 244 -11.81 -10.55 20.28
CA GLY A 244 -10.66 -9.76 19.91
C GLY A 244 -10.06 -10.25 18.60
N ALA A 245 -9.23 -9.44 17.95
CA ALA A 245 -8.48 -9.87 16.78
C ALA A 245 -7.21 -9.03 16.57
N HIS A 246 -6.23 -9.63 15.89
CA HIS A 246 -5.02 -8.97 15.40
C HIS A 246 -4.55 -9.60 14.09
N LEU A 247 -3.73 -8.87 13.34
CA LEU A 247 -3.10 -9.40 12.14
C LEU A 247 -1.98 -10.37 12.48
N THR A 248 -1.92 -11.50 11.77
CA THR A 248 -0.78 -12.43 11.77
C THR A 248 0.04 -12.33 10.49
N ALA A 249 -0.57 -11.88 9.37
CA ALA A 249 0.14 -11.56 8.13
C ALA A 249 -0.60 -10.46 7.36
N LEU A 250 0.17 -9.66 6.60
CA LEU A 250 -0.36 -8.63 5.73
C LEU A 250 0.49 -8.49 4.48
N GLU A 251 -0.14 -8.59 3.32
CA GLU A 251 0.49 -8.35 2.05
C GLU A 251 -0.29 -7.30 1.24
N ARG A 252 0.37 -6.25 0.77
CA ARG A 252 -0.22 -5.30 -0.18
C ARG A 252 0.01 -5.80 -1.60
N THR A 253 -1.00 -6.37 -2.21
CA THR A 253 -0.93 -7.01 -3.53
C THR A 253 -1.03 -6.03 -4.68
N ARG A 254 -1.64 -4.83 -4.45
CA ARG A 254 -1.84 -3.83 -5.50
C ARG A 254 -1.89 -2.40 -4.96
N VAL A 255 -1.40 -1.44 -5.75
CA VAL A 255 -1.55 0.00 -5.57
C VAL A 255 -1.92 0.62 -6.92
N GLY A 256 -3.15 1.10 -7.07
CA GLY A 256 -3.68 1.51 -8.39
C GLY A 256 -3.62 0.34 -9.38
N ASP A 257 -2.90 0.54 -10.48
CA ASP A 257 -2.71 -0.48 -11.51
C ASP A 257 -1.45 -1.35 -11.29
N VAL A 258 -0.59 -0.96 -10.34
CA VAL A 258 0.66 -1.69 -10.04
C VAL A 258 0.35 -2.91 -9.18
N ARG A 259 0.71 -4.08 -9.68
CA ARG A 259 0.55 -5.37 -9.00
C ARG A 259 1.87 -5.87 -8.45
N ILE A 260 1.81 -6.83 -7.54
CA ILE A 260 3.01 -7.41 -6.91
C ILE A 260 3.93 -8.09 -7.94
N GLU A 261 3.36 -8.64 -9.02
CA GLU A 261 4.09 -9.27 -10.12
C GLU A 261 4.90 -8.26 -10.95
N ASP A 262 4.55 -6.98 -10.87
CA ASP A 262 5.25 -5.88 -11.55
C ASP A 262 6.46 -5.36 -10.73
N CYS A 263 6.67 -5.89 -9.53
CA CYS A 263 7.59 -5.34 -8.56
C CYS A 263 8.96 -6.00 -8.59
N LEU A 264 10.00 -5.18 -8.43
CA LEU A 264 11.36 -5.61 -8.23
C LEU A 264 11.55 -6.18 -6.81
N ASN A 265 12.34 -7.25 -6.71
CA ASN A 265 12.82 -7.69 -5.41
C ASN A 265 13.99 -6.77 -4.97
N PRO A 266 13.92 -6.10 -3.81
CA PRO A 266 15.01 -5.25 -3.35
C PRO A 266 16.35 -5.97 -3.22
N LEU A 267 16.35 -7.27 -2.96
CA LEU A 267 17.60 -8.06 -2.84
C LEU A 267 18.35 -8.18 -4.16
N ASP A 268 17.62 -8.19 -5.28
CA ASP A 268 18.19 -8.33 -6.63
C ASP A 268 18.41 -6.95 -7.30
N PHE A 269 18.06 -5.87 -6.60
CA PHE A 269 18.06 -4.52 -7.17
C PHE A 269 19.46 -4.06 -7.63
N LYS A 270 20.52 -4.50 -6.95
CA LYS A 270 21.89 -4.20 -7.37
C LYS A 270 22.17 -4.74 -8.76
N GLU A 271 21.87 -6.00 -9.00
CA GLU A 271 22.11 -6.65 -10.30
C GLU A 271 21.21 -6.03 -11.38
N TRP A 272 19.94 -5.79 -11.05
CA TRP A 272 19.00 -5.14 -11.95
C TRP A 272 19.50 -3.77 -12.43
N ILE A 273 19.94 -2.88 -11.51
CA ILE A 273 20.39 -1.53 -11.88
C ILE A 273 21.72 -1.52 -12.61
N ASP A 274 22.60 -2.49 -12.34
CA ASP A 274 23.86 -2.63 -13.06
C ASP A 274 23.65 -2.96 -14.55
N GLY A 275 22.53 -3.58 -14.89
CA GLY A 275 22.10 -3.90 -16.26
C GLY A 275 21.35 -2.77 -16.98
N GLN A 276 21.06 -1.63 -16.33
CA GLN A 276 20.31 -0.53 -16.95
C GLN A 276 21.24 0.50 -17.62
N ASP A 277 20.74 1.05 -18.74
CA ASP A 277 21.35 2.24 -19.37
C ASP A 277 20.90 3.49 -18.60
N LEU A 278 21.86 4.24 -18.07
CA LEU A 278 21.58 5.40 -17.22
C LEU A 278 22.10 6.70 -17.86
N VAL A 279 21.32 7.77 -17.73
CA VAL A 279 21.81 9.13 -17.93
C VAL A 279 22.83 9.42 -16.82
N MET A 280 24.11 9.46 -17.20
CA MET A 280 25.18 9.80 -16.27
C MET A 280 25.22 11.31 -16.10
N SER A 281 25.37 11.78 -14.87
CA SER A 281 25.66 13.20 -14.67
C SER A 281 27.06 13.49 -15.20
N ASP A 282 27.19 14.43 -16.13
CA ASP A 282 28.48 14.97 -16.50
C ASP A 282 29.20 15.39 -15.22
N GLY A 283 30.35 14.75 -15.01
CA GLY A 283 31.16 15.04 -13.83
C GLY A 283 31.67 16.48 -13.92
N LEU A 284 31.26 17.32 -12.98
CA LEU A 284 31.97 18.53 -12.58
C LEU A 284 32.97 18.18 -11.49
#